data_3034540a2686ebfc721d266ed18844b8
#
_entry.id   3034540a2686ebfc721d266ed18844b8
#
_cell.length_a   1.000
_cell.length_b   1.000
_cell.length_c   1.000
_cell.angle_alpha   90.00
_cell.angle_beta   90.00
_cell.angle_gamma   90.00
#
_symmetry.space_group_name_H-M   'P 1'
#
loop_
_entity.id
_entity.type
_entity.pdbx_description
1 polymer ?
#
loop_
_entity_poly.entity_id
_entity_poly.type
_entity_poly.pdbx_seq_one_letter_code
_entity_poly.pdbx_strand_id
1 'polypeptide(L)'
;MKNIIKKTGILIMAASLAVSGFLVSPKAAQAAEAPNVNANAAIAIEESTGKILYSKDADKLMGIASMTKMMDEYLLLEAIDKGQIKWDDKVTISEYAYKVSQDTSLSNVPLRLGEEYTVQELYEAMAIYSANGAAIAISEKIAGSEKEFVDAMNKKAEELKLGEHQFVNSTGLNNEDLKGGQQVGGPKDENKMTARGMAKLAKHLINDYPDVLKTASTTKKEFRKGTSDQIDMTNWNWLLPGLIYGRQGVDGLKTGTTDYAGMCLTATAVQDGMRVITVVLHANGGAPGAHTSARFDETNKMLDYAFNNFKVKEVQKAGSKVKDPSTIEVDKGKEDTVGLVTKDAVKLVVPKNDNSPKLNTNVTLKEKTIEAPVKKGTEVGKMEVSLKDGDKLGYLDGKQTETIDVLTASDVEKANWFMLSTQAVGSFFKGVGNYVSDGVKGWFN
;
A
#
# COMPACT_ATOMS: atom_id res chain seq x y z
N MET A 1 -69.96 -31.99 -66.29
CA MET A 1 -69.22 -31.70 -67.52
C MET A 1 -67.89 -31.06 -67.20
N LYS A 2 -66.86 -31.68 -67.72
CA LYS A 2 -65.53 -31.20 -68.00
C LYS A 2 -64.68 -30.63 -66.82
N ASN A 3 -63.80 -31.51 -66.34
CA ASN A 3 -62.37 -31.38 -66.10
C ASN A 3 -61.69 -30.07 -66.51
N ILE A 4 -60.92 -29.52 -65.61
CA ILE A 4 -59.55 -29.06 -65.91
C ILE A 4 -58.70 -29.20 -64.68
N ILE A 5 -57.71 -30.11 -64.75
CA ILE A 5 -56.62 -30.29 -63.84
C ILE A 5 -55.62 -29.15 -64.09
N LYS A 6 -55.33 -28.35 -63.12
CA LYS A 6 -54.12 -27.50 -63.16
C LYS A 6 -53.13 -27.94 -62.10
N LYS A 7 -52.00 -28.47 -62.56
CA LYS A 7 -50.81 -28.75 -61.82
C LYS A 7 -50.24 -27.44 -61.23
N THR A 8 -50.20 -27.36 -59.95
CA THR A 8 -49.49 -26.29 -59.29
C THR A 8 -48.22 -26.86 -58.74
N GLY A 9 -47.07 -26.46 -59.33
CA GLY A 9 -45.74 -26.87 -58.87
C GLY A 9 -45.44 -26.23 -57.54
N ILE A 10 -45.01 -27.05 -56.62
CA ILE A 10 -44.47 -26.62 -55.29
C ILE A 10 -43.04 -26.04 -55.49
N LEU A 11 -42.94 -24.73 -55.43
CA LEU A 11 -41.67 -24.05 -55.41
C LEU A 11 -41.15 -24.14 -53.94
N ILE A 12 -40.16 -25.01 -53.67
CA ILE A 12 -39.47 -25.06 -52.40
C ILE A 12 -38.48 -23.89 -52.37
N MET A 13 -38.87 -22.82 -51.69
CA MET A 13 -38.02 -21.69 -51.43
C MET A 13 -37.15 -22.04 -50.21
N ALA A 14 -35.94 -22.50 -50.47
CA ALA A 14 -34.92 -22.69 -49.43
C ALA A 14 -34.54 -21.29 -48.91
N ALA A 15 -35.14 -20.88 -47.78
CA ALA A 15 -34.71 -19.71 -47.03
C ALA A 15 -33.39 -20.07 -46.31
N SER A 16 -32.26 -19.69 -46.88
CA SER A 16 -30.96 -19.69 -46.26
C SER A 16 -30.97 -18.69 -45.12
N LEU A 17 -31.25 -19.12 -43.91
CA LEU A 17 -30.96 -18.38 -42.67
C LEU A 17 -29.44 -18.28 -42.54
N ALA A 18 -28.87 -17.20 -43.06
CA ALA A 18 -27.54 -16.76 -42.70
C ALA A 18 -27.58 -16.37 -41.19
N VAL A 19 -27.27 -17.31 -40.31
CA VAL A 19 -26.93 -17.04 -38.93
C VAL A 19 -25.60 -16.29 -38.98
N SER A 20 -25.70 -14.96 -39.08
CA SER A 20 -24.58 -14.08 -38.82
C SER A 20 -24.25 -14.25 -37.34
N GLY A 21 -23.38 -15.23 -37.04
CA GLY A 21 -22.74 -15.34 -35.75
C GLY A 21 -21.99 -14.04 -35.51
N PHE A 22 -22.60 -13.13 -34.75
CA PHE A 22 -21.84 -12.08 -34.09
C PHE A 22 -20.84 -12.79 -33.20
N LEU A 23 -19.64 -13.00 -33.71
CA LEU A 23 -18.45 -13.22 -32.88
C LEU A 23 -18.31 -11.95 -32.05
N VAL A 24 -19.01 -11.93 -30.92
CA VAL A 24 -18.68 -10.98 -29.84
C VAL A 24 -17.31 -11.41 -29.37
N SER A 25 -16.27 -10.88 -30.02
CA SER A 25 -14.93 -10.93 -29.48
C SER A 25 -15.06 -10.36 -28.06
N PRO A 26 -14.62 -11.07 -27.00
CA PRO A 26 -14.60 -10.50 -25.68
C PRO A 26 -13.78 -9.22 -25.79
N LYS A 27 -14.45 -8.05 -25.68
CA LYS A 27 -13.79 -6.79 -25.57
C LYS A 27 -12.79 -6.96 -24.43
N ALA A 28 -11.51 -6.86 -24.72
CA ALA A 28 -10.52 -6.78 -23.67
C ALA A 28 -11.05 -5.77 -22.64
N ALA A 29 -11.10 -6.16 -21.38
CA ALA A 29 -11.63 -5.32 -20.32
C ALA A 29 -10.82 -4.02 -20.35
N GLN A 30 -11.37 -3.00 -21.02
CA GLN A 30 -10.74 -1.70 -21.12
C GLN A 30 -10.72 -1.16 -19.71
N ALA A 31 -9.52 -0.87 -19.19
CA ALA A 31 -9.38 -0.23 -17.89
C ALA A 31 -10.30 1.01 -17.90
N ALA A 32 -11.15 1.14 -16.89
CA ALA A 32 -12.00 2.32 -16.79
C ALA A 32 -11.13 3.57 -16.77
N GLU A 33 -11.63 4.64 -17.36
CA GLU A 33 -10.95 5.93 -17.38
C GLU A 33 -10.66 6.38 -15.93
N ALA A 34 -9.44 6.76 -15.67
CA ALA A 34 -9.04 7.24 -14.36
C ALA A 34 -9.81 8.52 -13.98
N PRO A 35 -10.24 8.67 -12.72
CA PRO A 35 -11.06 9.82 -12.33
C PRO A 35 -10.25 11.12 -12.46
N ASN A 36 -10.95 12.20 -12.84
CA ASN A 36 -10.38 13.54 -12.73
C ASN A 36 -10.48 14.01 -11.27
N VAL A 37 -9.38 13.87 -10.52
CA VAL A 37 -9.26 14.33 -9.14
C VAL A 37 -8.83 15.78 -9.11
N ASN A 38 -9.68 16.65 -8.50
CA ASN A 38 -9.42 18.07 -8.36
C ASN A 38 -8.62 18.38 -7.08
N ALA A 39 -7.33 18.01 -7.11
CA ALA A 39 -6.36 18.27 -6.06
C ALA A 39 -5.00 18.56 -6.70
N ASN A 40 -4.10 19.20 -5.95
CA ASN A 40 -2.76 19.50 -6.46
C ASN A 40 -1.87 18.24 -6.53
N ALA A 41 -2.06 17.30 -5.60
CA ALA A 41 -1.46 15.97 -5.70
C ALA A 41 -2.40 14.93 -5.08
N ALA A 42 -2.40 13.71 -5.63
CA ALA A 42 -3.20 12.63 -5.09
C ALA A 42 -2.62 11.26 -5.47
N ILE A 43 -2.88 10.26 -4.63
CA ILE A 43 -2.55 8.86 -4.90
C ILE A 43 -3.59 7.93 -4.28
N ALA A 44 -3.85 6.81 -4.93
CA ALA A 44 -4.56 5.67 -4.35
C ALA A 44 -3.73 4.40 -4.53
N ILE A 45 -3.64 3.60 -3.49
CA ILE A 45 -2.93 2.33 -3.51
C ILE A 45 -3.79 1.19 -2.97
N GLU A 46 -3.52 -0.02 -3.42
CA GLU A 46 -3.97 -1.21 -2.70
C GLU A 46 -2.93 -1.50 -1.60
N GLU A 47 -3.43 -1.66 -0.38
CA GLU A 47 -2.59 -1.66 0.83
C GLU A 47 -1.66 -2.88 0.89
N SER A 48 -2.16 -4.10 0.66
CA SER A 48 -1.39 -5.33 0.91
C SER A 48 -0.20 -5.48 -0.05
N THR A 49 -0.37 -5.16 -1.32
CA THR A 49 0.67 -5.23 -2.35
C THR A 49 1.45 -3.93 -2.50
N GLY A 50 0.86 -2.81 -2.12
CA GLY A 50 1.39 -1.47 -2.44
C GLY A 50 1.21 -1.08 -3.90
N LYS A 51 0.35 -1.80 -4.66
CA LYS A 51 0.04 -1.46 -6.05
C LYS A 51 -0.60 -0.10 -6.16
N ILE A 52 -0.06 0.77 -7.01
CA ILE A 52 -0.64 2.08 -7.28
C ILE A 52 -1.83 1.90 -8.22
N LEU A 53 -3.01 2.40 -7.81
CA LEU A 53 -4.25 2.36 -8.57
C LEU A 53 -4.52 3.69 -9.29
N TYR A 54 -4.10 4.79 -8.67
CA TYR A 54 -4.23 6.14 -9.19
C TYR A 54 -3.05 6.99 -8.74
N SER A 55 -2.58 7.90 -9.60
CA SER A 55 -1.50 8.82 -9.27
C SER A 55 -1.66 10.14 -10.04
N LYS A 56 -1.58 11.25 -9.33
CA LYS A 56 -1.55 12.62 -9.88
C LYS A 56 -0.51 13.41 -9.09
N ASP A 57 0.56 13.86 -9.73
CA ASP A 57 1.63 14.66 -9.11
C ASP A 57 2.07 14.13 -7.75
N ALA A 58 2.03 12.77 -7.57
CA ALA A 58 2.19 12.11 -6.28
C ALA A 58 3.57 12.30 -5.64
N ASP A 59 4.56 12.71 -6.42
CA ASP A 59 5.93 12.96 -5.98
C ASP A 59 6.23 14.46 -5.74
N LYS A 60 5.21 15.32 -5.89
CA LYS A 60 5.36 16.74 -5.59
C LYS A 60 5.37 16.98 -4.09
N LEU A 61 6.37 17.71 -3.59
CA LEU A 61 6.47 18.11 -2.19
C LEU A 61 5.41 19.17 -1.86
N MET A 62 4.53 18.88 -0.90
CA MET A 62 3.38 19.69 -0.55
C MET A 62 3.24 19.82 0.97
N GLY A 63 2.58 20.90 1.44
CA GLY A 63 2.14 21.01 2.83
C GLY A 63 1.18 19.88 3.19
N ILE A 64 1.34 19.30 4.37
CA ILE A 64 0.53 18.15 4.84
C ILE A 64 -0.34 18.50 6.06
N ALA A 65 -0.15 19.68 6.64
CA ALA A 65 -0.90 20.13 7.82
C ALA A 65 -0.95 19.05 8.92
N SER A 66 -2.08 18.93 9.60
CA SER A 66 -2.27 17.94 10.70
C SER A 66 -2.22 16.48 10.27
N MET A 67 -2.01 16.13 8.98
CA MET A 67 -1.64 14.75 8.63
C MET A 67 -0.24 14.37 9.16
N THR A 68 0.57 15.36 9.56
CA THR A 68 1.78 15.22 10.36
C THR A 68 1.59 14.27 11.54
N LYS A 69 0.44 14.34 12.22
CA LYS A 69 0.14 13.54 13.41
C LYS A 69 0.12 12.03 13.16
N MET A 70 0.08 11.59 11.90
CA MET A 70 0.30 10.17 11.58
C MET A 70 1.74 9.73 11.86
N MET A 71 2.73 10.63 11.77
CA MET A 71 4.11 10.36 12.19
C MET A 71 4.22 10.36 13.72
N ASP A 72 3.49 11.25 14.39
CA ASP A 72 3.43 11.26 15.86
C ASP A 72 2.81 9.96 16.39
N GLU A 73 1.71 9.49 15.77
CA GLU A 73 1.10 8.20 16.08
C GLU A 73 2.08 7.05 15.89
N TYR A 74 2.83 7.05 14.77
CA TYR A 74 3.82 6.02 14.51
C TYR A 74 4.91 5.96 15.58
N LEU A 75 5.50 7.10 15.93
CA LEU A 75 6.55 7.19 16.95
C LEU A 75 6.03 6.86 18.36
N LEU A 76 4.82 7.28 18.70
CA LEU A 76 4.19 6.92 19.97
C LEU A 76 3.94 5.42 20.06
N LEU A 77 3.33 4.82 19.04
CA LEU A 77 3.03 3.40 19.01
C LEU A 77 4.31 2.55 19.02
N GLU A 78 5.35 3.01 18.34
CA GLU A 78 6.69 2.39 18.40
C GLU A 78 7.29 2.43 19.81
N ALA A 79 7.16 3.58 20.50
CA ALA A 79 7.66 3.73 21.86
C ALA A 79 6.89 2.84 22.86
N ILE A 80 5.59 2.66 22.64
CA ILE A 80 4.73 1.76 23.44
C ILE A 80 5.09 0.30 23.17
N ASP A 81 5.24 -0.10 21.91
CA ASP A 81 5.60 -1.47 21.53
C ASP A 81 6.96 -1.87 22.09
N LYS A 82 7.92 -0.94 22.12
CA LYS A 82 9.24 -1.11 22.75
C LYS A 82 9.21 -1.05 24.30
N GLY A 83 8.06 -0.81 24.92
CA GLY A 83 7.91 -0.70 26.38
C GLY A 83 8.56 0.53 27.00
N GLN A 84 8.88 1.54 26.21
CA GLN A 84 9.49 2.80 26.66
C GLN A 84 8.46 3.72 27.31
N ILE A 85 7.22 3.66 26.84
CA ILE A 85 6.07 4.44 27.30
C ILE A 85 4.88 3.49 27.47
N LYS A 86 4.00 3.80 28.42
CA LYS A 86 2.74 3.05 28.64
C LYS A 86 1.55 3.97 28.48
N TRP A 87 0.41 3.40 28.14
CA TRP A 87 -0.84 4.14 27.96
C TRP A 87 -1.31 4.91 29.18
N ASP A 88 -1.02 4.38 30.38
CA ASP A 88 -1.37 4.95 31.68
C ASP A 88 -0.29 5.89 32.26
N ASP A 89 0.87 6.01 31.61
CA ASP A 89 1.90 6.97 32.00
C ASP A 89 1.33 8.38 32.03
N LYS A 90 1.78 9.15 33.01
CA LYS A 90 1.39 10.55 33.16
C LYS A 90 2.31 11.48 32.38
N VAL A 91 1.68 12.50 31.81
CA VAL A 91 2.32 13.60 31.09
C VAL A 91 1.92 14.89 31.77
N THR A 92 2.87 15.59 32.34
CA THR A 92 2.65 16.93 32.91
C THR A 92 2.64 17.96 31.79
N ILE A 93 1.61 18.80 31.71
CA ILE A 93 1.44 19.77 30.63
C ILE A 93 2.41 20.93 30.80
N SER A 94 3.28 21.12 29.82
CA SER A 94 4.22 22.25 29.73
C SER A 94 3.51 23.56 29.44
N GLU A 95 4.19 24.67 29.67
CA GLU A 95 3.70 26.01 29.32
C GLU A 95 3.45 26.14 27.81
N TYR A 96 4.28 25.50 26.99
CA TYR A 96 4.13 25.51 25.53
C TYR A 96 2.89 24.74 25.09
N ALA A 97 2.73 23.48 25.48
CA ALA A 97 1.54 22.68 25.18
C ALA A 97 0.25 23.37 25.71
N TYR A 98 0.30 23.95 26.92
CA TYR A 98 -0.79 24.73 27.47
C TYR A 98 -1.17 25.91 26.58
N LYS A 99 -0.22 26.81 26.26
CA LYS A 99 -0.49 28.00 25.44
C LYS A 99 -1.14 27.67 24.08
N VAL A 100 -0.62 26.64 23.39
CA VAL A 100 -1.20 26.22 22.12
C VAL A 100 -2.57 25.61 22.33
N SER A 101 -2.80 24.83 23.39
CA SER A 101 -4.10 24.19 23.68
C SER A 101 -5.22 25.20 23.96
N GLN A 102 -4.89 26.42 24.40
CA GLN A 102 -5.89 27.48 24.69
C GLN A 102 -6.35 28.24 23.43
N ASP A 103 -5.71 28.01 22.29
CA ASP A 103 -6.12 28.67 21.05
C ASP A 103 -7.34 27.99 20.45
N THR A 104 -8.49 28.66 20.58
CA THR A 104 -9.80 28.18 20.10
C THR A 104 -9.98 28.28 18.58
N SER A 105 -9.07 28.96 17.87
CA SER A 105 -9.06 28.99 16.40
C SER A 105 -8.44 27.73 15.81
N LEU A 106 -7.74 26.97 16.62
CA LEU A 106 -7.07 25.71 16.27
C LEU A 106 -7.85 24.51 16.80
N SER A 107 -7.62 23.35 16.22
CA SER A 107 -8.15 22.07 16.77
C SER A 107 -7.45 21.76 18.09
N ASN A 108 -8.18 21.84 19.21
CA ASN A 108 -7.65 21.61 20.54
C ASN A 108 -8.67 21.02 21.51
N VAL A 109 -8.20 20.30 22.50
CA VAL A 109 -8.84 20.14 23.80
C VAL A 109 -8.07 21.06 24.77
N PRO A 110 -8.73 21.92 25.59
CA PRO A 110 -8.01 22.79 26.52
C PRO A 110 -7.33 21.95 27.60
N LEU A 111 -6.02 22.08 27.67
CA LEU A 111 -5.19 21.43 28.69
C LEU A 111 -4.90 22.43 29.81
N ARG A 112 -4.67 21.97 31.02
CA ARG A 112 -4.34 22.82 32.17
C ARG A 112 -2.84 22.79 32.44
N LEU A 113 -2.25 23.97 32.63
CA LEU A 113 -0.84 24.11 32.94
C LEU A 113 -0.45 23.33 34.22
N GLY A 114 0.55 22.49 34.12
CA GLY A 114 1.07 21.71 35.23
C GLY A 114 0.19 20.54 35.68
N GLU A 115 -1.01 20.34 35.08
CA GLU A 115 -1.81 19.15 35.33
C GLU A 115 -1.28 17.93 34.58
N GLU A 116 -1.65 16.75 35.06
CA GLU A 116 -1.27 15.46 34.46
C GLU A 116 -2.42 14.85 33.69
N TYR A 117 -2.10 14.34 32.51
CA TYR A 117 -2.97 13.57 31.63
C TYR A 117 -2.30 12.23 31.32
N THR A 118 -3.07 11.20 31.06
CA THR A 118 -2.49 9.95 30.58
C THR A 118 -2.06 10.07 29.10
N VAL A 119 -1.08 9.29 28.70
CA VAL A 119 -0.68 9.18 27.28
C VAL A 119 -1.89 8.82 26.42
N GLN A 120 -2.79 7.93 26.89
CA GLN A 120 -3.99 7.54 26.18
C GLN A 120 -4.97 8.71 25.99
N GLU A 121 -5.22 9.53 27.03
CA GLU A 121 -6.09 10.71 26.90
C GLU A 121 -5.56 11.69 25.84
N LEU A 122 -4.26 11.95 25.85
CA LEU A 122 -3.62 12.84 24.90
C LEU A 122 -3.59 12.25 23.48
N TYR A 123 -3.30 10.95 23.36
CA TYR A 123 -3.34 10.25 22.06
C TYR A 123 -4.72 10.31 21.43
N GLU A 124 -5.76 10.00 22.18
CA GLU A 124 -7.13 10.05 21.68
C GLU A 124 -7.55 11.47 21.27
N ALA A 125 -7.15 12.49 22.03
CA ALA A 125 -7.40 13.90 21.69
C ALA A 125 -6.64 14.29 20.40
N MET A 126 -5.41 13.82 20.22
CA MET A 126 -4.61 14.06 19.02
C MET A 126 -5.17 13.35 17.79
N ALA A 127 -5.50 12.07 17.90
CA ALA A 127 -5.93 11.23 16.78
C ALA A 127 -7.37 11.56 16.33
N ILE A 128 -8.32 11.67 17.28
CA ILE A 128 -9.75 11.87 17.00
C ILE A 128 -10.04 13.34 16.69
N TYR A 129 -9.59 14.24 17.56
CA TYR A 129 -9.95 15.67 17.50
C TYR A 129 -8.85 16.54 16.91
N SER A 130 -7.71 15.95 16.55
CA SER A 130 -6.53 16.65 15.99
C SER A 130 -5.94 17.70 16.96
N ALA A 131 -6.05 17.49 18.26
CA ALA A 131 -5.62 18.43 19.29
C ALA A 131 -4.12 18.73 19.22
N ASN A 132 -3.77 20.00 18.93
CA ASN A 132 -2.37 20.42 18.73
C ASN A 132 -1.59 20.44 20.04
N GLY A 133 -2.20 20.94 21.14
CA GLY A 133 -1.55 20.91 22.47
C GLY A 133 -1.25 19.49 22.93
N ALA A 134 -2.10 18.51 22.58
CA ALA A 134 -1.87 17.10 22.90
C ALA A 134 -0.71 16.51 22.07
N ALA A 135 -0.59 16.88 20.79
CA ALA A 135 0.55 16.47 19.97
C ALA A 135 1.88 16.97 20.55
N ILE A 136 1.95 18.23 20.97
CA ILE A 136 3.13 18.81 21.64
C ILE A 136 3.44 18.05 22.93
N ALA A 137 2.45 17.82 23.79
CA ALA A 137 2.66 17.12 25.05
C ALA A 137 3.17 15.66 24.86
N ILE A 138 2.66 14.97 23.82
CA ILE A 138 3.14 13.63 23.43
C ILE A 138 4.58 13.72 22.92
N SER A 139 4.90 14.69 22.07
CA SER A 139 6.26 14.86 21.53
C SER A 139 7.29 15.10 22.64
N GLU A 140 6.95 15.97 23.61
CA GLU A 140 7.77 16.22 24.79
C GLU A 140 7.94 14.96 25.68
N LYS A 141 6.88 14.16 25.82
CA LYS A 141 6.94 12.90 26.59
C LYS A 141 7.85 11.87 25.95
N ILE A 142 7.83 11.76 24.62
CA ILE A 142 8.61 10.76 23.87
C ILE A 142 10.08 11.15 23.80
N ALA A 143 10.38 12.41 23.49
CA ALA A 143 11.73 12.85 23.14
C ALA A 143 12.35 13.86 24.12
N GLY A 144 11.60 14.32 25.12
CA GLY A 144 12.05 15.35 26.08
C GLY A 144 11.82 16.78 25.61
N SER A 145 11.78 17.03 24.30
CA SER A 145 11.39 18.31 23.71
C SER A 145 10.81 18.11 22.31
N GLU A 146 10.05 19.11 21.79
CA GLU A 146 9.56 19.04 20.41
C GLU A 146 10.71 19.04 19.40
N LYS A 147 11.83 19.72 19.68
CA LYS A 147 12.98 19.73 18.76
C LYS A 147 13.56 18.33 18.56
N GLU A 148 13.87 17.62 19.65
CA GLU A 148 14.36 16.24 19.59
C GLU A 148 13.32 15.31 18.95
N PHE A 149 12.03 15.59 19.14
CA PHE A 149 10.96 14.83 18.49
C PHE A 149 10.94 15.07 16.97
N VAL A 150 11.10 16.31 16.51
CA VAL A 150 11.21 16.64 15.07
C VAL A 150 12.43 15.96 14.44
N ASP A 151 13.56 15.94 15.15
CA ASP A 151 14.74 15.20 14.70
C ASP A 151 14.42 13.69 14.54
N ALA A 152 13.66 13.11 15.50
CA ALA A 152 13.19 11.73 15.42
C ALA A 152 12.19 11.50 14.27
N MET A 153 11.27 12.44 14.00
CA MET A 153 10.34 12.37 12.88
C MET A 153 11.07 12.31 11.54
N ASN A 154 12.03 13.22 11.31
CA ASN A 154 12.82 13.23 10.09
C ASN A 154 13.65 11.96 9.93
N LYS A 155 14.31 11.51 11.01
CA LYS A 155 15.06 10.24 11.01
C LYS A 155 14.15 9.04 10.69
N LYS A 156 12.95 8.97 11.30
CA LYS A 156 11.99 7.91 11.05
C LYS A 156 11.50 7.93 9.59
N ALA A 157 11.28 9.09 9.01
CA ALA A 157 10.91 9.22 7.61
C ALA A 157 11.98 8.65 6.65
N GLU A 158 13.27 8.84 6.97
CA GLU A 158 14.38 8.21 6.25
C GLU A 158 14.37 6.67 6.43
N GLU A 159 14.22 6.19 7.67
CA GLU A 159 14.17 4.75 7.98
C GLU A 159 13.05 4.04 7.23
N LEU A 160 11.86 4.65 7.16
CA LEU A 160 10.69 4.15 6.45
C LEU A 160 10.75 4.42 4.93
N LYS A 161 11.80 5.08 4.43
CA LYS A 161 11.99 5.42 3.02
C LYS A 161 10.79 6.16 2.43
N LEU A 162 10.30 7.17 3.16
CA LEU A 162 9.11 7.92 2.75
C LEU A 162 9.36 8.81 1.51
N GLY A 163 10.61 9.09 1.18
CA GLY A 163 11.01 9.99 0.09
C GLY A 163 11.15 11.42 0.56
N GLU A 164 10.91 12.39 -0.32
CA GLU A 164 11.10 13.80 -0.01
C GLU A 164 10.11 14.27 1.07
N HIS A 165 10.64 14.83 2.16
CA HIS A 165 9.88 15.28 3.33
C HIS A 165 10.63 16.39 4.08
N GLN A 166 9.89 17.10 4.91
CA GLN A 166 10.41 18.09 5.85
C GLN A 166 9.46 18.16 7.06
N PHE A 167 9.92 17.78 8.24
CA PHE A 167 9.22 18.03 9.48
C PHE A 167 9.92 19.16 10.23
N VAL A 168 9.14 20.14 10.74
CA VAL A 168 9.61 21.29 11.51
C VAL A 168 8.89 21.42 12.85
N ASN A 169 7.75 20.74 13.05
CA ASN A 169 7.01 20.66 14.31
C ASN A 169 6.14 19.40 14.37
N SER A 170 5.60 19.08 15.55
CA SER A 170 4.73 17.92 15.79
C SER A 170 3.29 18.13 15.39
N THR A 171 2.84 19.36 15.15
CA THR A 171 1.43 19.68 14.96
C THR A 171 0.99 19.69 13.51
N GLY A 172 1.89 20.09 12.61
CA GLY A 172 1.61 20.40 11.21
C GLY A 172 1.02 21.81 10.99
N LEU A 173 1.06 22.68 11.99
CA LEU A 173 0.72 24.09 11.87
C LEU A 173 1.87 24.88 11.22
N ASN A 174 1.59 26.13 10.79
CA ASN A 174 2.64 27.12 10.62
C ASN A 174 3.39 27.33 11.93
N ASN A 175 4.70 27.48 11.87
CA ASN A 175 5.48 27.76 13.06
C ASN A 175 5.04 29.05 13.77
N GLU A 176 4.55 30.07 13.05
CA GLU A 176 4.04 31.32 13.67
C GLU A 176 2.78 31.10 14.53
N ASP A 177 1.99 30.05 14.27
CA ASP A 177 0.81 29.68 15.07
C ASP A 177 1.19 28.95 16.37
N LEU A 178 2.45 28.58 16.55
CA LEU A 178 2.95 27.84 17.72
C LEU A 178 3.26 28.74 18.94
N LYS A 179 2.72 29.98 18.94
CA LYS A 179 2.80 30.90 20.08
C LYS A 179 4.25 31.17 20.57
N GLY A 180 5.20 31.20 19.63
CA GLY A 180 6.63 31.39 19.94
C GLY A 180 7.35 30.13 20.42
N GLY A 181 6.70 28.97 20.38
CA GLY A 181 7.29 27.69 20.78
C GLY A 181 8.11 26.99 19.69
N GLN A 182 8.06 27.47 18.43
CA GLN A 182 8.82 26.83 17.36
C GLN A 182 10.33 26.76 17.67
N GLN A 183 10.93 25.62 17.39
CA GLN A 183 12.35 25.36 17.67
C GLN A 183 13.14 24.98 16.42
N VAL A 184 12.44 24.61 15.32
CA VAL A 184 13.03 24.19 14.05
C VAL A 184 12.40 25.01 12.91
N GLY A 185 13.23 25.54 12.02
CA GLY A 185 12.81 26.35 10.88
C GLY A 185 12.43 27.78 11.21
N GLY A 186 11.92 28.49 10.20
CA GLY A 186 11.44 29.87 10.31
C GLY A 186 9.94 29.96 10.66
N PRO A 187 9.42 31.17 10.91
CA PRO A 187 8.02 31.36 11.31
C PRO A 187 7.00 30.83 10.29
N LYS A 188 7.31 30.92 8.99
CA LYS A 188 6.41 30.48 7.91
C LYS A 188 6.64 29.05 7.44
N ASP A 189 7.51 28.30 8.13
CA ASP A 189 7.73 26.93 7.77
C ASP A 189 6.60 26.04 8.28
N GLU A 190 6.20 25.09 7.42
CA GLU A 190 5.26 24.02 7.71
C GLU A 190 5.85 22.66 7.34
N ASN A 191 5.27 21.61 7.89
CA ASN A 191 5.60 20.25 7.51
C ASN A 191 5.19 19.96 6.08
N LYS A 192 6.08 19.31 5.34
CA LYS A 192 5.89 18.95 3.93
C LYS A 192 6.21 17.49 3.69
N MET A 193 5.45 16.87 2.79
CA MET A 193 5.70 15.53 2.28
C MET A 193 5.02 15.34 0.93
N THR A 194 5.45 14.34 0.17
CA THR A 194 4.79 13.95 -1.07
C THR A 194 3.56 13.08 -0.78
N ALA A 195 2.57 13.04 -1.69
CA ALA A 195 1.42 12.14 -1.54
C ALA A 195 1.85 10.67 -1.49
N ARG A 196 2.90 10.29 -2.22
CA ARG A 196 3.52 8.96 -2.15
C ARG A 196 4.13 8.70 -0.78
N GLY A 197 4.83 9.65 -0.20
CA GLY A 197 5.40 9.56 1.14
C GLY A 197 4.32 9.36 2.21
N MET A 198 3.22 10.13 2.13
CA MET A 198 2.07 9.97 3.01
C MET A 198 1.39 8.60 2.87
N ALA A 199 1.26 8.07 1.64
CA ALA A 199 0.72 6.73 1.41
C ALA A 199 1.64 5.63 1.99
N LYS A 200 2.97 5.79 1.90
CA LYS A 200 3.94 4.89 2.56
C LYS A 200 3.79 4.95 4.08
N LEU A 201 3.73 6.14 4.66
CA LEU A 201 3.54 6.32 6.11
C LEU A 201 2.24 5.66 6.57
N ALA A 202 1.13 5.88 5.84
CA ALA A 202 -0.16 5.25 6.14
C ALA A 202 -0.09 3.72 6.09
N LYS A 203 0.57 3.17 5.05
CA LYS A 203 0.76 1.72 4.92
C LYS A 203 1.60 1.15 6.07
N HIS A 204 2.72 1.79 6.43
CA HIS A 204 3.53 1.39 7.59
C HIS A 204 2.72 1.46 8.88
N LEU A 205 2.03 2.57 9.12
CA LEU A 205 1.25 2.75 10.34
C LEU A 205 0.17 1.66 10.52
N ILE A 206 -0.54 1.29 9.45
CA ILE A 206 -1.57 0.24 9.49
C ILE A 206 -0.94 -1.15 9.66
N ASN A 207 0.18 -1.43 8.99
CA ASN A 207 0.79 -2.76 9.01
C ASN A 207 1.54 -3.04 10.31
N ASP A 208 2.28 -2.05 10.80
CA ASP A 208 3.13 -2.22 11.97
C ASP A 208 2.30 -2.07 13.26
N TYR A 209 1.25 -1.21 13.22
CA TYR A 209 0.39 -0.89 14.37
C TYR A 209 -1.10 -0.91 14.00
N PRO A 210 -1.69 -2.06 13.63
CA PRO A 210 -3.07 -2.15 13.10
C PRO A 210 -4.14 -1.61 14.06
N ASP A 211 -3.85 -1.59 15.36
CA ASP A 211 -4.76 -1.05 16.39
C ASP A 211 -4.99 0.45 16.25
N VAL A 212 -4.17 1.17 15.48
CA VAL A 212 -4.40 2.59 15.14
C VAL A 212 -5.78 2.80 14.54
N LEU A 213 -6.28 1.84 13.76
CA LEU A 213 -7.61 1.91 13.13
C LEU A 213 -8.75 1.93 14.15
N LYS A 214 -8.57 1.35 15.34
CA LYS A 214 -9.59 1.40 16.41
C LYS A 214 -9.85 2.84 16.86
N THR A 215 -8.77 3.62 17.01
CA THR A 215 -8.89 5.05 17.39
C THR A 215 -9.28 5.91 16.20
N ALA A 216 -8.66 5.70 15.04
CA ALA A 216 -8.93 6.48 13.83
C ALA A 216 -10.38 6.34 13.33
N SER A 217 -11.04 5.19 13.55
CA SER A 217 -12.45 4.96 13.21
C SER A 217 -13.45 5.48 14.23
N THR A 218 -12.99 5.98 15.39
CA THR A 218 -13.87 6.54 16.41
C THR A 218 -14.49 7.85 15.92
N THR A 219 -15.80 7.87 15.74
CA THR A 219 -16.54 9.03 15.22
C THR A 219 -16.71 10.12 16.25
N LYS A 220 -16.97 9.73 17.52
CA LYS A 220 -17.18 10.64 18.66
C LYS A 220 -16.64 10.01 19.93
N LYS A 221 -16.03 10.83 20.78
CA LYS A 221 -15.57 10.45 22.11
C LYS A 221 -15.63 11.64 23.07
N GLU A 222 -15.99 11.38 24.32
CA GLU A 222 -15.93 12.39 25.38
C GLU A 222 -14.50 12.41 25.95
N PHE A 223 -13.83 13.54 25.87
CA PHE A 223 -12.56 13.79 26.55
C PHE A 223 -12.85 14.09 28.02
N ARG A 224 -12.11 13.46 28.96
CA ARG A 224 -12.23 13.62 30.42
C ARG A 224 -13.68 13.59 30.93
N LYS A 225 -14.42 12.57 30.51
CA LYS A 225 -15.82 12.37 30.89
C LYS A 225 -16.04 12.49 32.40
N GLY A 226 -17.07 13.26 32.78
CA GLY A 226 -17.48 13.45 34.18
C GLY A 226 -16.61 14.41 34.98
N THR A 227 -15.69 15.14 34.35
CA THR A 227 -14.92 16.22 34.95
C THR A 227 -15.37 17.59 34.44
N SER A 228 -14.86 18.67 35.05
CA SER A 228 -15.07 20.05 34.55
C SER A 228 -14.45 20.31 33.17
N ASP A 229 -13.56 19.44 32.72
CA ASP A 229 -12.83 19.56 31.45
C ASP A 229 -13.40 18.64 30.36
N GLN A 230 -14.61 18.12 30.57
CA GLN A 230 -15.27 17.28 29.60
C GLN A 230 -15.55 18.02 28.30
N ILE A 231 -15.15 17.41 27.17
CA ILE A 231 -15.39 17.92 25.81
C ILE A 231 -15.85 16.79 24.93
N ASP A 232 -16.86 17.05 24.11
CA ASP A 232 -17.32 16.15 23.07
C ASP A 232 -16.44 16.29 21.84
N MET A 233 -15.57 15.32 21.60
CA MET A 233 -14.72 15.26 20.42
C MET A 233 -15.45 14.56 19.27
N THR A 234 -15.69 15.26 18.18
CA THR A 234 -16.14 14.66 16.90
C THR A 234 -14.96 14.55 15.95
N ASN A 235 -14.79 13.38 15.35
CA ASN A 235 -13.69 13.16 14.40
C ASN A 235 -13.83 14.07 13.17
N TRP A 236 -12.71 14.62 12.73
CA TRP A 236 -12.64 15.47 11.53
C TRP A 236 -12.68 14.68 10.22
N ASN A 237 -12.47 13.37 10.25
CA ASN A 237 -12.67 12.52 9.08
C ASN A 237 -14.17 12.23 8.89
N TRP A 238 -14.86 13.13 8.25
CA TRP A 238 -16.30 13.03 8.05
C TRP A 238 -16.72 11.94 7.04
N LEU A 239 -15.76 11.21 6.45
CA LEU A 239 -16.05 9.99 5.69
C LEU A 239 -16.32 8.77 6.59
N LEU A 240 -16.02 8.83 7.89
CA LEU A 240 -16.33 7.73 8.81
C LEU A 240 -17.82 7.43 8.83
N PRO A 241 -18.24 6.14 8.84
CA PRO A 241 -19.64 5.75 8.87
C PRO A 241 -20.40 6.43 10.02
N GLY A 242 -21.54 7.04 9.69
CA GLY A 242 -22.37 7.77 10.67
C GLY A 242 -22.05 9.27 10.79
N LEU A 243 -21.01 9.78 10.13
CA LEU A 243 -20.75 11.20 9.96
C LEU A 243 -21.31 11.74 8.64
N ILE A 244 -21.21 13.06 8.43
CA ILE A 244 -21.95 13.79 7.36
C ILE A 244 -21.68 13.30 5.92
N TYR A 245 -20.48 12.84 5.62
CA TYR A 245 -20.10 12.24 4.32
C TYR A 245 -19.86 10.73 4.43
N GLY A 246 -20.40 10.10 5.49
CA GLY A 246 -20.11 8.74 5.89
C GLY A 246 -20.17 7.73 4.75
N ARG A 247 -19.08 6.98 4.57
CA ARG A 247 -18.95 5.90 3.60
C ARG A 247 -18.66 4.59 4.31
N GLN A 248 -19.43 3.56 4.00
CA GLN A 248 -19.20 2.23 4.54
C GLN A 248 -17.81 1.71 4.14
N GLY A 249 -17.14 1.08 5.09
CA GLY A 249 -15.80 0.55 4.92
C GLY A 249 -14.66 1.52 5.21
N VAL A 250 -14.92 2.84 5.33
CA VAL A 250 -13.92 3.81 5.77
C VAL A 250 -13.67 3.66 7.27
N ASP A 251 -12.40 3.50 7.67
CA ASP A 251 -11.97 3.26 9.04
C ASP A 251 -10.73 4.08 9.48
N GLY A 252 -10.37 5.11 8.71
CA GLY A 252 -9.25 6.01 9.00
C GLY A 252 -8.99 6.99 7.86
N LEU A 253 -7.94 7.80 7.88
CA LEU A 253 -6.96 8.00 8.94
C LEU A 253 -7.03 9.45 9.45
N LYS A 254 -6.47 10.42 8.69
CA LYS A 254 -6.23 11.78 9.21
C LYS A 254 -6.49 12.86 8.19
N THR A 255 -7.19 13.93 8.62
CA THR A 255 -7.36 15.17 7.89
C THR A 255 -6.25 16.17 8.22
N GLY A 256 -5.99 17.11 7.31
CA GLY A 256 -5.12 18.25 7.55
C GLY A 256 -5.67 19.52 6.89
N THR A 257 -5.50 20.68 7.52
CA THR A 257 -5.87 21.98 6.96
C THR A 257 -4.98 23.06 7.55
N THR A 258 -4.33 23.83 6.68
CA THR A 258 -3.75 25.17 6.93
C THR A 258 -4.00 26.01 5.71
N ASP A 259 -3.74 27.31 5.77
CA ASP A 259 -3.86 28.18 4.61
C ASP A 259 -2.91 27.79 3.48
N TYR A 260 -1.69 27.33 3.83
CA TYR A 260 -0.69 26.90 2.87
C TYR A 260 -0.98 25.47 2.32
N ALA A 261 -1.24 24.51 3.20
CA ALA A 261 -1.48 23.12 2.77
C ALA A 261 -2.83 22.95 2.06
N GLY A 262 -3.79 23.82 2.31
CA GLY A 262 -5.17 23.66 1.84
C GLY A 262 -5.86 22.48 2.51
N MET A 263 -6.82 21.88 1.84
CA MET A 263 -7.60 20.74 2.35
C MET A 263 -6.93 19.43 2.00
N CYS A 264 -6.43 18.71 3.00
CA CYS A 264 -5.74 17.44 2.87
C CYS A 264 -6.47 16.31 3.59
N LEU A 265 -6.34 15.09 3.08
CA LEU A 265 -6.86 13.88 3.70
C LEU A 265 -6.03 12.67 3.29
N THR A 266 -5.60 11.88 4.28
CA THR A 266 -5.25 10.47 4.10
C THR A 266 -6.41 9.64 4.62
N ALA A 267 -7.02 8.81 3.75
CA ALA A 267 -8.10 7.92 4.14
C ALA A 267 -7.78 6.47 3.81
N THR A 268 -8.39 5.55 4.55
CA THR A 268 -8.37 4.12 4.24
C THR A 268 -9.77 3.54 4.32
N ALA A 269 -10.04 2.59 3.42
CA ALA A 269 -11.32 1.91 3.37
C ALA A 269 -11.13 0.44 2.96
N VAL A 270 -12.02 -0.43 3.46
CA VAL A 270 -12.09 -1.85 3.09
C VAL A 270 -13.40 -2.14 2.38
N GLN A 271 -13.32 -2.80 1.24
CA GLN A 271 -14.49 -3.36 0.55
C GLN A 271 -14.11 -4.67 -0.17
N ASP A 272 -14.95 -5.69 -0.05
CA ASP A 272 -14.76 -7.01 -0.68
C ASP A 272 -13.37 -7.64 -0.37
N GLY A 273 -12.84 -7.40 0.83
CA GLY A 273 -11.53 -7.91 1.28
C GLY A 273 -10.31 -7.18 0.73
N MET A 274 -10.50 -6.11 -0.05
CA MET A 274 -9.43 -5.23 -0.51
C MET A 274 -9.40 -3.97 0.35
N ARG A 275 -8.21 -3.60 0.88
CA ARG A 275 -7.98 -2.32 1.55
C ARG A 275 -7.34 -1.33 0.59
N VAL A 276 -7.91 -0.15 0.51
CA VAL A 276 -7.38 0.96 -0.28
C VAL A 276 -6.96 2.09 0.64
N ILE A 277 -5.78 2.65 0.40
CA ILE A 277 -5.31 3.89 1.02
C ILE A 277 -5.35 4.98 -0.05
N THR A 278 -5.92 6.13 0.29
CA THR A 278 -5.95 7.32 -0.58
C THR A 278 -5.30 8.49 0.12
N VAL A 279 -4.59 9.32 -0.63
CA VAL A 279 -4.05 10.60 -0.16
C VAL A 279 -4.48 11.69 -1.12
N VAL A 280 -5.05 12.75 -0.59
CA VAL A 280 -5.41 13.98 -1.29
C VAL A 280 -4.66 15.14 -0.65
N LEU A 281 -3.87 15.86 -1.42
CA LEU A 281 -3.15 17.06 -0.97
C LEU A 281 -3.69 18.28 -1.70
N HIS A 282 -4.08 19.28 -0.95
CA HIS A 282 -4.63 20.55 -1.45
C HIS A 282 -5.79 20.31 -2.42
N ALA A 283 -6.89 19.73 -1.90
CA ALA A 283 -8.12 19.59 -2.68
C ALA A 283 -8.65 20.96 -3.07
N ASN A 284 -8.89 21.15 -4.39
CA ASN A 284 -9.33 22.42 -4.96
C ASN A 284 -10.86 22.43 -5.03
N GLY A 285 -11.51 22.80 -3.94
CA GLY A 285 -12.97 22.74 -3.78
C GLY A 285 -13.72 23.95 -4.24
N GLY A 286 -13.27 24.68 -5.25
CA GLY A 286 -14.02 25.86 -5.73
C GLY A 286 -13.71 27.14 -4.97
N ALA A 287 -14.59 28.17 -5.08
CA ALA A 287 -14.34 29.52 -4.64
C ALA A 287 -13.88 29.63 -3.16
N PRO A 288 -13.11 30.68 -2.81
CA PRO A 288 -12.71 30.95 -1.43
C PRO A 288 -13.93 30.92 -0.49
N GLY A 289 -13.88 30.08 0.54
CA GLY A 289 -14.97 29.90 1.51
C GLY A 289 -15.94 28.75 1.19
N ALA A 290 -15.83 28.11 0.03
CA ALA A 290 -16.66 26.98 -0.32
C ALA A 290 -15.94 25.65 -0.07
N HIS A 291 -16.47 24.90 0.88
CA HIS A 291 -16.48 23.45 0.95
C HIS A 291 -15.26 22.77 1.59
N THR A 292 -15.30 22.67 2.91
CA THR A 292 -14.59 21.62 3.67
C THR A 292 -14.84 20.21 3.12
N SER A 293 -15.84 20.01 2.22
CA SER A 293 -16.18 18.74 1.58
C SER A 293 -15.19 18.30 0.49
N ALA A 294 -14.48 19.21 -0.16
CA ALA A 294 -13.68 18.90 -1.35
C ALA A 294 -12.74 17.70 -1.17
N ARG A 295 -12.04 17.61 -0.02
CA ARG A 295 -11.17 16.47 0.28
C ARG A 295 -11.93 15.15 0.33
N PHE A 296 -13.17 15.14 0.79
CA PHE A 296 -14.03 13.96 0.90
C PHE A 296 -14.57 13.55 -0.46
N ASP A 297 -14.98 14.51 -1.28
CA ASP A 297 -15.48 14.29 -2.64
C ASP A 297 -14.38 13.68 -3.52
N GLU A 298 -13.17 14.23 -3.48
CA GLU A 298 -12.04 13.75 -4.26
C GLU A 298 -11.56 12.37 -3.77
N THR A 299 -11.58 12.13 -2.47
CA THR A 299 -11.30 10.81 -1.89
C THR A 299 -12.32 9.77 -2.35
N ASN A 300 -13.64 10.11 -2.34
CA ASN A 300 -14.68 9.20 -2.80
C ASN A 300 -14.52 8.82 -4.27
N LYS A 301 -14.15 9.76 -5.16
CA LYS A 301 -13.85 9.45 -6.58
C LYS A 301 -12.76 8.38 -6.72
N MET A 302 -11.68 8.49 -5.93
CA MET A 302 -10.59 7.50 -5.96
C MET A 302 -11.01 6.16 -5.37
N LEU A 303 -11.78 6.15 -4.27
CA LEU A 303 -12.30 4.91 -3.67
C LEU A 303 -13.28 4.22 -4.59
N ASP A 304 -14.19 4.97 -5.24
CA ASP A 304 -15.12 4.42 -6.23
C ASP A 304 -14.36 3.82 -7.42
N TYR A 305 -13.38 4.54 -7.94
CA TYR A 305 -12.53 4.02 -9.02
C TYR A 305 -11.83 2.73 -8.61
N ALA A 306 -11.21 2.70 -7.42
CA ALA A 306 -10.49 1.55 -6.93
C ALA A 306 -11.42 0.32 -6.78
N PHE A 307 -12.51 0.44 -6.04
CA PHE A 307 -13.38 -0.69 -5.72
C PHE A 307 -14.27 -1.15 -6.88
N ASN A 308 -14.58 -0.27 -7.83
CA ASN A 308 -15.35 -0.65 -9.01
C ASN A 308 -14.51 -1.34 -10.08
N ASN A 309 -13.20 -1.07 -10.13
CA ASN A 309 -12.36 -1.51 -11.23
C ASN A 309 -11.32 -2.58 -10.86
N PHE A 310 -11.00 -2.74 -9.58
CA PHE A 310 -9.93 -3.64 -9.15
C PHE A 310 -10.37 -4.60 -8.06
N LYS A 311 -9.65 -5.70 -7.96
CA LYS A 311 -9.69 -6.67 -6.84
C LYS A 311 -8.31 -7.26 -6.61
N VAL A 312 -8.03 -7.69 -5.40
CA VAL A 312 -6.85 -8.51 -5.08
C VAL A 312 -7.17 -9.97 -5.42
N LYS A 313 -6.26 -10.62 -6.13
CA LYS A 313 -6.40 -12.03 -6.49
C LYS A 313 -5.11 -12.78 -6.20
N GLU A 314 -5.23 -13.94 -5.53
CA GLU A 314 -4.18 -14.91 -5.47
C GLU A 314 -4.05 -15.60 -6.84
N VAL A 315 -2.97 -15.27 -7.56
CA VAL A 315 -2.70 -15.76 -8.91
C VAL A 315 -1.84 -17.02 -8.90
N GLN A 316 -1.14 -17.26 -7.79
CA GLN A 316 -0.31 -18.46 -7.59
C GLN A 316 -0.27 -18.80 -6.10
N LYS A 317 -0.49 -20.08 -5.76
CA LYS A 317 -0.44 -20.55 -4.37
C LYS A 317 1.01 -20.74 -3.91
N ALA A 318 1.25 -20.65 -2.61
CA ALA A 318 2.51 -21.08 -2.03
C ALA A 318 2.82 -22.55 -2.38
N GLY A 319 4.09 -22.88 -2.60
CA GLY A 319 4.51 -24.21 -3.00
C GLY A 319 4.15 -24.63 -4.43
N SER A 320 3.68 -23.69 -5.26
CA SER A 320 3.40 -23.96 -6.67
C SER A 320 4.67 -24.27 -7.44
N LYS A 321 4.62 -25.25 -8.34
CA LYS A 321 5.73 -25.58 -9.22
C LYS A 321 6.09 -24.40 -10.12
N VAL A 322 7.37 -24.08 -10.17
CA VAL A 322 7.93 -23.13 -11.14
C VAL A 322 8.00 -23.83 -12.50
N LYS A 323 7.73 -23.11 -13.59
CA LYS A 323 7.63 -23.72 -14.92
C LYS A 323 8.89 -23.56 -15.75
N ASP A 324 9.51 -22.42 -15.69
CA ASP A 324 10.69 -22.08 -16.49
C ASP A 324 11.65 -21.20 -15.70
N PRO A 325 12.83 -21.75 -15.28
CA PRO A 325 13.19 -23.18 -15.29
C PRO A 325 12.37 -23.97 -14.24
N SER A 326 12.06 -25.23 -14.51
CA SER A 326 11.32 -26.11 -13.59
C SER A 326 12.20 -26.83 -12.57
N THR A 327 13.51 -26.90 -12.84
CA THR A 327 14.52 -27.56 -12.01
C THR A 327 15.81 -26.76 -11.97
N ILE A 328 16.67 -27.05 -10.98
CA ILE A 328 18.06 -26.60 -10.92
C ILE A 328 18.97 -27.83 -10.89
N GLU A 329 20.15 -27.74 -11.51
CA GLU A 329 21.15 -28.82 -11.50
C GLU A 329 21.75 -29.01 -10.10
N VAL A 330 22.05 -30.29 -9.75
CA VAL A 330 22.65 -30.64 -8.46
C VAL A 330 23.96 -31.38 -8.72
N ASP A 331 25.07 -30.77 -8.32
CA ASP A 331 26.38 -31.43 -8.36
C ASP A 331 26.56 -32.40 -7.18
N LYS A 332 27.18 -33.54 -7.46
CA LYS A 332 27.45 -34.61 -6.48
C LYS A 332 26.20 -35.15 -5.76
N GLY A 333 25.01 -34.96 -6.33
CA GLY A 333 23.76 -35.47 -5.80
C GLY A 333 23.44 -36.89 -6.27
N LYS A 334 22.56 -37.58 -5.53
CA LYS A 334 21.96 -38.84 -6.03
C LYS A 334 21.07 -38.57 -7.25
N GLU A 335 20.40 -37.43 -7.28
CA GLU A 335 19.64 -36.91 -8.41
C GLU A 335 20.41 -35.73 -9.03
N ASP A 336 20.45 -35.69 -10.38
CA ASP A 336 21.15 -34.65 -11.15
C ASP A 336 20.44 -33.29 -11.11
N THR A 337 19.16 -33.27 -10.71
CA THR A 337 18.35 -32.07 -10.65
C THR A 337 17.36 -32.11 -9.48
N VAL A 338 16.93 -30.94 -9.00
CA VAL A 338 15.83 -30.80 -8.04
C VAL A 338 14.77 -29.86 -8.56
N GLY A 339 13.50 -30.21 -8.34
CA GLY A 339 12.36 -29.36 -8.72
C GLY A 339 12.31 -28.03 -7.98
N LEU A 340 11.70 -27.04 -8.58
CA LEU A 340 11.57 -25.69 -8.03
C LEU A 340 10.12 -25.36 -7.69
N VAL A 341 9.92 -24.71 -6.53
CA VAL A 341 8.61 -24.25 -6.05
C VAL A 341 8.70 -22.81 -5.53
N THR A 342 7.57 -22.13 -5.52
CA THR A 342 7.46 -20.80 -4.92
C THR A 342 7.36 -20.89 -3.40
N LYS A 343 8.01 -20.00 -2.67
CA LYS A 343 7.94 -19.92 -1.21
C LYS A 343 6.55 -19.51 -0.73
N ASP A 344 6.07 -18.41 -1.25
CA ASP A 344 4.84 -17.77 -0.81
C ASP A 344 3.79 -17.76 -1.94
N ALA A 345 2.54 -17.42 -1.58
CA ALA A 345 1.49 -17.14 -2.55
C ALA A 345 1.73 -15.78 -3.20
N VAL A 346 1.43 -15.69 -4.50
CA VAL A 346 1.47 -14.40 -5.22
C VAL A 346 0.08 -13.81 -5.28
N LYS A 347 -0.06 -12.60 -4.74
CA LYS A 347 -1.27 -11.81 -4.86
C LYS A 347 -0.99 -10.63 -5.79
N LEU A 348 -1.89 -10.40 -6.75
CA LEU A 348 -1.84 -9.24 -7.64
C LEU A 348 -3.17 -8.49 -7.59
N VAL A 349 -3.09 -7.19 -7.79
CA VAL A 349 -4.27 -6.39 -8.12
C VAL A 349 -4.59 -6.63 -9.59
N VAL A 350 -5.81 -7.07 -9.86
CA VAL A 350 -6.29 -7.37 -11.20
C VAL A 350 -7.58 -6.59 -11.50
N PRO A 351 -7.94 -6.36 -12.78
CA PRO A 351 -9.24 -5.82 -13.13
C PRO A 351 -10.37 -6.65 -12.49
N LYS A 352 -11.41 -5.99 -11.97
CA LYS A 352 -12.49 -6.63 -11.20
C LYS A 352 -13.14 -7.79 -11.95
N ASN A 353 -13.31 -7.64 -13.27
CA ASN A 353 -13.94 -8.61 -14.14
C ASN A 353 -12.97 -9.67 -14.70
N ASP A 354 -11.66 -9.56 -14.42
CA ASP A 354 -10.69 -10.55 -14.88
C ASP A 354 -10.61 -11.74 -13.91
N ASN A 355 -11.15 -12.85 -14.33
CA ASN A 355 -11.14 -14.09 -13.57
C ASN A 355 -9.97 -15.03 -13.93
N SER A 356 -9.22 -14.74 -15.00
CA SER A 356 -8.11 -15.57 -15.48
C SER A 356 -6.99 -14.69 -16.04
N PRO A 357 -6.33 -13.87 -15.20
CA PRO A 357 -5.31 -12.93 -15.65
C PRO A 357 -4.14 -13.67 -16.29
N LYS A 358 -3.66 -13.15 -17.41
CA LYS A 358 -2.43 -13.61 -18.04
C LYS A 358 -1.24 -13.02 -17.31
N LEU A 359 -0.28 -13.89 -16.97
CA LEU A 359 0.90 -13.50 -16.19
C LEU A 359 2.14 -13.49 -17.07
N ASN A 360 3.04 -12.55 -16.83
CA ASN A 360 4.45 -12.66 -17.15
C ASN A 360 5.17 -13.16 -15.91
N THR A 361 6.02 -14.15 -16.09
CA THR A 361 6.89 -14.69 -15.02
C THR A 361 8.32 -14.72 -15.54
N ASN A 362 9.26 -14.28 -14.71
CA ASN A 362 10.67 -14.34 -14.97
C ASN A 362 11.39 -14.90 -13.74
N VAL A 363 12.19 -15.93 -13.92
CA VAL A 363 12.91 -16.59 -12.82
C VAL A 363 14.40 -16.33 -12.96
N THR A 364 14.98 -15.82 -11.90
CA THR A 364 16.43 -15.59 -11.78
C THR A 364 16.98 -16.49 -10.68
N LEU A 365 17.76 -17.49 -11.05
CA LEU A 365 18.48 -18.35 -10.09
C LEU A 365 19.76 -17.66 -9.63
N LYS A 366 20.12 -17.85 -8.35
CA LYS A 366 21.39 -17.37 -7.76
C LYS A 366 22.59 -18.04 -8.43
N GLU A 367 22.46 -19.32 -8.74
CA GLU A 367 23.47 -20.18 -9.36
C GLU A 367 22.80 -21.10 -10.37
N LYS A 368 23.55 -21.61 -11.34
CA LYS A 368 23.04 -22.60 -12.31
C LYS A 368 23.00 -24.00 -11.73
N THR A 369 23.91 -24.29 -10.79
CA THR A 369 24.11 -25.59 -10.17
C THR A 369 24.30 -25.41 -8.67
N ILE A 370 23.75 -26.32 -7.86
CA ILE A 370 23.93 -26.34 -6.38
C ILE A 370 24.58 -27.66 -5.98
N GLU A 371 25.37 -27.66 -4.90
CA GLU A 371 26.09 -28.85 -4.44
C GLU A 371 25.27 -29.65 -3.42
N ALA A 372 25.23 -31.00 -3.58
CA ALA A 372 24.57 -31.87 -2.62
C ALA A 372 25.41 -32.02 -1.31
N PRO A 373 24.75 -32.20 -0.14
CA PRO A 373 23.33 -32.48 0.03
C PRO A 373 22.48 -31.19 0.00
N VAL A 374 21.35 -31.24 -0.69
CA VAL A 374 20.39 -30.15 -0.77
C VAL A 374 19.19 -30.46 0.12
N LYS A 375 18.73 -29.50 0.90
CA LYS A 375 17.52 -29.62 1.71
C LYS A 375 16.33 -29.03 0.99
N LYS A 376 15.16 -29.67 1.14
CA LYS A 376 13.87 -29.09 0.74
C LYS A 376 13.71 -27.70 1.37
N GLY A 377 13.25 -26.74 0.57
CA GLY A 377 13.05 -25.37 1.04
C GLY A 377 14.32 -24.49 1.02
N THR A 378 15.43 -24.99 0.44
CA THR A 378 16.62 -24.16 0.19
C THR A 378 16.28 -23.09 -0.83
N GLU A 379 16.53 -21.82 -0.51
CA GLU A 379 16.32 -20.69 -1.42
C GLU A 379 17.39 -20.68 -2.51
N VAL A 380 16.95 -20.78 -3.76
CA VAL A 380 17.84 -20.87 -4.92
C VAL A 380 17.68 -19.76 -5.94
N GLY A 381 16.70 -18.88 -5.75
CA GLY A 381 16.47 -17.77 -6.68
C GLY A 381 15.24 -16.96 -6.33
N LYS A 382 14.84 -16.13 -7.29
CA LYS A 382 13.65 -15.29 -7.20
C LYS A 382 12.81 -15.40 -8.48
N MET A 383 11.50 -15.29 -8.33
CA MET A 383 10.57 -15.21 -9.44
C MET A 383 9.86 -13.86 -9.39
N GLU A 384 9.94 -13.12 -10.49
CA GLU A 384 9.16 -11.92 -10.72
C GLU A 384 7.85 -12.29 -11.41
N VAL A 385 6.75 -11.67 -10.97
CA VAL A 385 5.41 -11.92 -11.50
C VAL A 385 4.71 -10.58 -11.76
N SER A 386 4.14 -10.43 -12.94
CA SER A 386 3.32 -9.27 -13.29
C SER A 386 2.16 -9.66 -14.20
N LEU A 387 1.19 -8.78 -14.36
CA LEU A 387 0.15 -8.95 -15.38
C LEU A 387 0.73 -8.68 -16.76
N LYS A 388 0.36 -9.49 -17.77
CA LYS A 388 0.83 -9.32 -19.15
C LYS A 388 0.39 -7.98 -19.75
N ASP A 389 -0.84 -7.59 -19.48
CA ASP A 389 -1.45 -6.36 -19.97
C ASP A 389 -1.72 -5.37 -18.80
N GLY A 390 -0.83 -5.36 -17.79
CA GLY A 390 -0.93 -4.49 -16.62
C GLY A 390 -0.67 -3.03 -16.93
N ASP A 391 -1.18 -2.15 -16.05
CA ASP A 391 -0.86 -0.73 -16.12
C ASP A 391 0.61 -0.45 -15.76
N LYS A 392 1.07 0.76 -16.08
CA LYS A 392 2.47 1.18 -15.88
C LYS A 392 2.70 1.93 -14.56
N LEU A 393 1.69 2.06 -13.69
CA LEU A 393 1.82 2.84 -12.46
C LEU A 393 2.80 2.21 -11.45
N GLY A 394 3.01 0.88 -11.55
CA GLY A 394 3.94 0.17 -10.66
C GLY A 394 3.45 0.10 -9.21
N TYR A 395 4.38 0.04 -8.30
CA TYR A 395 4.16 -0.13 -6.86
C TYR A 395 4.73 1.05 -6.07
N LEU A 396 4.30 1.18 -4.85
CA LEU A 396 4.66 2.28 -3.96
C LEU A 396 6.17 2.36 -3.66
N ASP A 397 6.85 1.22 -3.67
CA ASP A 397 8.29 1.08 -3.50
C ASP A 397 9.11 1.24 -4.80
N GLY A 398 8.44 1.57 -5.91
CA GLY A 398 9.06 1.79 -7.22
C GLY A 398 9.26 0.53 -8.06
N LYS A 399 8.98 -0.67 -7.52
CA LYS A 399 9.04 -1.91 -8.31
C LYS A 399 7.96 -1.93 -9.38
N GLN A 400 8.15 -2.76 -10.41
CA GLN A 400 7.18 -2.95 -11.48
C GLN A 400 6.52 -4.34 -11.43
N THR A 401 7.08 -5.25 -10.65
CA THR A 401 6.66 -6.66 -10.55
C THR A 401 6.61 -7.07 -9.08
N GLU A 402 5.77 -8.04 -8.76
CA GLU A 402 5.89 -8.76 -7.50
C GLU A 402 7.05 -9.75 -7.58
N THR A 403 7.79 -9.90 -6.49
CA THR A 403 8.95 -10.78 -6.40
C THR A 403 8.80 -11.73 -5.24
N ILE A 404 8.98 -13.03 -5.51
CA ILE A 404 8.93 -14.08 -4.49
C ILE A 404 10.15 -14.99 -4.57
N ASP A 405 10.51 -15.61 -3.45
CA ASP A 405 11.61 -16.56 -3.39
C ASP A 405 11.24 -17.88 -4.05
N VAL A 406 12.22 -18.47 -4.72
CA VAL A 406 12.15 -19.80 -5.34
C VAL A 406 12.96 -20.77 -4.50
N LEU A 407 12.33 -21.87 -4.12
CA LEU A 407 12.88 -22.88 -3.23
C LEU A 407 13.00 -24.24 -3.93
N THR A 408 13.88 -25.11 -3.41
CA THR A 408 13.94 -26.53 -3.78
C THR A 408 12.71 -27.28 -3.29
N ALA A 409 12.15 -28.15 -4.12
CA ALA A 409 10.90 -28.88 -3.85
C ALA A 409 11.11 -30.11 -2.95
N SER A 410 12.31 -30.68 -2.91
CA SER A 410 12.67 -31.91 -2.18
C SER A 410 14.10 -31.85 -1.69
N ASP A 411 14.44 -32.80 -0.80
CA ASP A 411 15.82 -33.11 -0.44
C ASP A 411 16.51 -33.81 -1.61
N VAL A 412 17.83 -33.61 -1.75
CA VAL A 412 18.73 -34.40 -2.59
C VAL A 412 19.93 -34.81 -1.75
N GLU A 413 20.12 -36.10 -1.57
CA GLU A 413 21.24 -36.65 -0.82
C GLU A 413 22.53 -36.64 -1.66
N LYS A 414 23.66 -36.59 -0.98
CA LYS A 414 24.97 -36.72 -1.64
C LYS A 414 25.13 -38.09 -2.23
N ALA A 415 25.62 -38.20 -3.47
CA ALA A 415 25.98 -39.45 -4.10
C ALA A 415 27.16 -40.10 -3.38
N ASN A 416 27.16 -41.45 -3.31
CA ASN A 416 28.31 -42.17 -2.79
C ASN A 416 29.47 -42.15 -3.82
N TRP A 417 30.69 -42.51 -3.37
CA TRP A 417 31.88 -42.43 -4.22
C TRP A 417 31.75 -43.29 -5.52
N PHE A 418 31.01 -44.42 -5.46
CA PHE A 418 30.79 -45.28 -6.60
C PHE A 418 29.89 -44.61 -7.66
N MET A 419 28.81 -43.98 -7.23
CA MET A 419 27.92 -43.19 -8.11
C MET A 419 28.68 -42.01 -8.73
N LEU A 420 29.50 -41.31 -7.95
CA LEU A 420 30.33 -40.19 -8.46
C LEU A 420 31.31 -40.68 -9.53
N SER A 421 31.91 -41.88 -9.36
CA SER A 421 32.81 -42.47 -10.37
C SER A 421 32.08 -42.77 -11.67
N THR A 422 30.84 -43.30 -11.60
CA THR A 422 30.04 -43.64 -12.78
C THR A 422 29.49 -42.39 -13.48
N GLN A 423 29.13 -41.34 -12.71
CA GLN A 423 28.72 -40.05 -13.25
C GLN A 423 29.89 -39.34 -13.96
N ALA A 424 31.11 -39.38 -13.40
CA ALA A 424 32.31 -38.82 -14.03
C ALA A 424 32.63 -39.52 -15.36
N VAL A 425 32.50 -40.86 -15.43
CA VAL A 425 32.67 -41.59 -16.68
C VAL A 425 31.57 -41.25 -17.69
N GLY A 426 30.30 -41.13 -17.24
CA GLY A 426 29.16 -40.74 -18.09
C GLY A 426 29.30 -39.35 -18.66
N SER A 427 29.76 -38.37 -17.86
CA SER A 427 29.99 -37.00 -18.30
C SER A 427 31.16 -36.88 -19.28
N PHE A 428 32.24 -37.69 -19.09
CA PHE A 428 33.34 -37.77 -20.02
C PHE A 428 32.88 -38.29 -21.40
N PHE A 429 32.07 -39.33 -21.46
CA PHE A 429 31.54 -39.85 -22.73
C PHE A 429 30.53 -38.88 -23.39
N LYS A 430 29.70 -38.13 -22.62
CA LYS A 430 28.87 -37.09 -23.18
C LYS A 430 29.71 -35.93 -23.77
N GLY A 431 30.78 -35.51 -23.10
CA GLY A 431 31.72 -34.52 -23.61
C GLY A 431 32.40 -34.91 -24.90
N VAL A 432 32.88 -36.17 -24.98
CA VAL A 432 33.49 -36.75 -26.20
C VAL A 432 32.46 -36.91 -27.33
N GLY A 433 31.22 -37.32 -27.02
CA GLY A 433 30.14 -37.42 -28.00
C GLY A 433 29.76 -36.05 -28.62
N ASN A 434 29.69 -34.99 -27.82
CA ASN A 434 29.45 -33.65 -28.31
C ASN A 434 30.63 -33.13 -29.16
N TYR A 435 31.87 -33.38 -28.75
CA TYR A 435 33.06 -32.99 -29.52
C TYR A 435 33.14 -33.68 -30.89
N VAL A 436 32.77 -34.96 -30.97
CA VAL A 436 32.68 -35.70 -32.22
C VAL A 436 31.51 -35.23 -33.08
N SER A 437 30.34 -34.95 -32.49
CA SER A 437 29.15 -34.43 -33.21
C SER A 437 29.41 -33.04 -33.81
N ASP A 438 30.05 -32.17 -33.05
CA ASP A 438 30.38 -30.79 -33.55
C ASP A 438 31.53 -30.81 -34.55
N GLY A 439 32.50 -31.75 -34.40
CA GLY A 439 33.55 -31.96 -35.38
C GLY A 439 33.04 -32.50 -36.72
N VAL A 440 32.05 -33.37 -36.71
CA VAL A 440 31.42 -33.92 -37.92
C VAL A 440 30.54 -32.88 -38.61
N LYS A 441 29.82 -32.04 -37.85
CA LYS A 441 29.05 -30.91 -38.46
C LYS A 441 29.92 -29.86 -39.13
N GLY A 442 31.18 -29.67 -38.69
CA GLY A 442 32.17 -28.79 -39.31
C GLY A 442 32.79 -29.33 -40.60
N TRP A 443 32.62 -30.63 -40.93
CA TRP A 443 33.13 -31.23 -42.16
C TRP A 443 32.13 -31.27 -43.30
N PHE A 444 30.87 -30.94 -43.04
CA PHE A 444 29.78 -30.96 -44.02
C PHE A 444 29.18 -29.54 -44.31
N ASN A 445 29.82 -28.47 -43.88
CA ASN A 445 29.52 -27.10 -44.31
C ASN A 445 30.62 -26.52 -45.15
#